data_95df54b314cdd1173097cda4c9b4303a
#
_entry.id   95df54b314cdd1173097cda4c9b4303a
#
_cell.length_a   1.000
_cell.length_b   1.000
_cell.length_c   1.000
_cell.angle_alpha   90.00
_cell.angle_beta   90.00
_cell.angle_gamma   90.00
#
_symmetry.space_group_name_H-M   'P 1'
#
loop_
_entity.id
_entity.type
_entity.pdbx_description
1 polymer ?
#
loop_
_entity_poly.entity_id
_entity_poly.type
_entity_poly.pdbx_seq_one_letter_code
_entity_poly.pdbx_strand_id
1 'polypeptide(L)'
;MIEVNADRFLQSLHELRSFGASGHGKGVVRPAFIPDELAARDWVGSKITEAGLTLAMDAMGNQFGIAPGGGLLLGSHTDSQPEGGWLDGALGVMAGLEVARAAREGGGPPVSVVNFQDEEGRFGVTTGSAVWSGHLPADTADTLTDKSGHSLGEVRQVLADRVTGPVDPAQFCGYIEMHIEQGPYLDTSEDRIGVVSNIVGIRDMRVTLTGEQNHAGTTPMQYRKDVFQGLSAFNTQLNERFRNVVQPSTVWTIGHVSLSPNASSIVPGRVTFSMQWRDSETDRLARMETIIRQTLDDIAEERGLQVECGPMLGLEPVAMDKGLIDALAGAADQQAVGWRHMPSGALHDATNVSLHMPAGMVFVPSIDGKSHCFEEDTDEADLVTGLKVLADAASRYMAVTS
;
A
#
# COMPACT_ATOMS: atom_id res chain seq x y z
N MET A 1 -5.43 2.32 -30.27
CA MET A 1 -5.89 2.54 -28.87
C MET A 1 -6.70 1.34 -28.44
N ILE A 2 -6.61 0.96 -27.19
CA ILE A 2 -7.40 -0.13 -26.59
C ILE A 2 -8.77 0.43 -26.20
N GLU A 3 -9.85 -0.11 -26.79
CA GLU A 3 -11.22 0.34 -26.53
C GLU A 3 -11.85 -0.50 -25.41
N VAL A 4 -11.87 0.04 -24.20
CA VAL A 4 -12.40 -0.62 -22.99
C VAL A 4 -13.93 -0.54 -22.91
N ASN A 5 -14.54 -1.54 -22.27
CA ASN A 5 -15.97 -1.58 -22.00
C ASN A 5 -16.25 -1.18 -20.54
N ALA A 6 -16.67 0.08 -20.33
CA ALA A 6 -16.93 0.66 -19.02
C ALA A 6 -18.02 -0.10 -18.22
N ASP A 7 -19.10 -0.52 -18.89
CA ASP A 7 -20.20 -1.22 -18.21
C ASP A 7 -19.74 -2.61 -17.71
N ARG A 8 -18.97 -3.34 -18.54
CA ARG A 8 -18.39 -4.63 -18.14
C ARG A 8 -17.42 -4.49 -16.97
N PHE A 9 -16.59 -3.45 -16.98
CA PHE A 9 -15.65 -3.14 -15.90
C PHE A 9 -16.38 -2.86 -14.58
N LEU A 10 -17.35 -1.93 -14.58
CA LEU A 10 -18.13 -1.61 -13.39
C LEU A 10 -18.92 -2.82 -12.87
N GLN A 11 -19.55 -3.58 -13.77
CA GLN A 11 -20.21 -4.81 -13.39
C GLN A 11 -19.27 -5.80 -12.72
N SER A 12 -18.04 -5.97 -13.25
CA SER A 12 -17.04 -6.88 -12.67
C SER A 12 -16.58 -6.44 -11.28
N LEU A 13 -16.42 -5.13 -11.04
CA LEU A 13 -16.12 -4.58 -9.71
C LEU A 13 -17.25 -4.89 -8.72
N HIS A 14 -18.52 -4.67 -9.10
CA HIS A 14 -19.68 -4.98 -8.26
C HIS A 14 -19.84 -6.47 -8.00
N GLU A 15 -19.54 -7.34 -8.97
CA GLU A 15 -19.54 -8.79 -8.78
C GLU A 15 -18.45 -9.22 -7.79
N LEU A 16 -17.21 -8.70 -7.96
CA LEU A 16 -16.08 -8.99 -7.06
C LEU A 16 -16.37 -8.54 -5.62
N ARG A 17 -17.02 -7.38 -5.45
CA ARG A 17 -17.45 -6.89 -4.14
C ARG A 17 -18.37 -7.87 -3.41
N SER A 18 -19.17 -8.66 -4.12
CA SER A 18 -20.09 -9.61 -3.48
C SER A 18 -19.40 -10.67 -2.63
N PHE A 19 -18.13 -10.98 -2.92
CA PHE A 19 -17.32 -11.88 -2.12
C PHE A 19 -16.80 -11.14 -0.88
N GLY A 20 -17.30 -11.50 0.30
CA GLY A 20 -16.98 -10.85 1.56
C GLY A 20 -17.70 -9.52 1.80
N ALA A 21 -18.77 -9.20 1.04
CA ALA A 21 -19.55 -7.99 1.27
C ALA A 21 -20.06 -7.94 2.72
N SER A 22 -19.70 -6.89 3.46
CA SER A 22 -19.95 -6.74 4.88
C SER A 22 -19.98 -5.28 5.29
N GLY A 23 -20.48 -5.01 6.50
CA GLY A 23 -20.52 -3.69 7.08
C GLY A 23 -21.56 -2.76 6.46
N HIS A 24 -21.27 -1.47 6.51
CA HIS A 24 -22.07 -0.43 5.92
C HIS A 24 -21.58 -0.07 4.51
N GLY A 25 -22.43 0.53 3.69
CA GLY A 25 -22.04 0.98 2.36
C GLY A 25 -21.60 -0.15 1.44
N LYS A 26 -20.44 0.02 0.85
CA LYS A 26 -19.81 -0.93 -0.09
C LYS A 26 -18.67 -1.75 0.55
N GLY A 27 -18.59 -1.79 1.87
CA GLY A 27 -17.51 -2.44 2.62
C GLY A 27 -17.32 -3.93 2.32
N VAL A 28 -16.10 -4.40 2.48
CA VAL A 28 -15.65 -5.77 2.21
C VAL A 28 -14.79 -6.28 3.37
N VAL A 29 -15.00 -7.54 3.76
CA VAL A 29 -14.15 -8.29 4.69
C VAL A 29 -13.59 -9.50 3.94
N ARG A 30 -12.40 -9.36 3.38
CA ARG A 30 -11.77 -10.37 2.52
C ARG A 30 -10.26 -10.48 2.76
N PRO A 31 -9.80 -10.65 4.00
CA PRO A 31 -8.39 -10.91 4.27
C PRO A 31 -7.87 -12.13 3.51
N ALA A 32 -6.59 -12.13 3.16
CA ALA A 32 -5.96 -13.19 2.39
C ALA A 32 -6.23 -14.59 2.94
N PHE A 33 -6.48 -15.57 2.08
CA PHE A 33 -6.72 -17.00 2.37
C PHE A 33 -7.96 -17.35 3.21
N ILE A 34 -8.89 -16.43 3.45
CA ILE A 34 -10.19 -16.81 4.02
C ILE A 34 -11.12 -17.35 2.91
N PRO A 35 -12.22 -18.07 3.25
CA PRO A 35 -13.10 -18.66 2.24
C PRO A 35 -13.63 -17.67 1.19
N ASP A 36 -14.00 -16.45 1.59
CA ASP A 36 -14.51 -15.43 0.67
C ASP A 36 -13.41 -14.91 -0.27
N GLU A 37 -12.16 -14.78 0.21
CA GLU A 37 -11.01 -14.41 -0.62
C GLU A 37 -10.67 -15.52 -1.62
N LEU A 38 -10.67 -16.76 -1.19
CA LEU A 38 -10.45 -17.91 -2.08
C LEU A 38 -11.54 -18.02 -3.16
N ALA A 39 -12.81 -17.77 -2.81
CA ALA A 39 -13.92 -17.73 -3.76
C ALA A 39 -13.78 -16.56 -4.75
N ALA A 40 -13.36 -15.38 -4.28
CA ALA A 40 -13.05 -14.25 -5.14
C ALA A 40 -11.93 -14.56 -6.13
N ARG A 41 -10.85 -15.23 -5.68
CA ARG A 41 -9.76 -15.67 -6.57
C ARG A 41 -10.20 -16.69 -7.60
N ASP A 42 -11.04 -17.66 -7.22
CA ASP A 42 -11.59 -18.62 -8.17
C ASP A 42 -12.44 -17.90 -9.25
N TRP A 43 -13.23 -16.91 -8.84
CA TRP A 43 -14.00 -16.08 -9.76
C TRP A 43 -13.08 -15.23 -10.66
N VAL A 44 -12.06 -14.55 -10.13
CA VAL A 44 -11.07 -13.79 -10.94
C VAL A 44 -10.37 -14.71 -11.94
N GLY A 45 -9.99 -15.93 -11.54
CA GLY A 45 -9.39 -16.93 -12.43
C GLY A 45 -10.30 -17.32 -13.58
N SER A 46 -11.63 -17.45 -13.33
CA SER A 46 -12.59 -17.68 -14.40
C SER A 46 -12.66 -16.51 -15.37
N LYS A 47 -12.65 -15.27 -14.89
CA LYS A 47 -12.67 -14.05 -15.70
C LYS A 47 -11.40 -13.86 -16.53
N ILE A 48 -10.24 -14.22 -15.99
CA ILE A 48 -8.96 -14.29 -16.72
C ILE A 48 -9.08 -15.26 -17.92
N THR A 49 -9.62 -16.46 -17.67
CA THR A 49 -9.80 -17.47 -18.70
C THR A 49 -10.83 -17.03 -19.75
N GLU A 50 -11.96 -16.44 -19.33
CA GLU A 50 -12.98 -15.85 -20.21
C GLU A 50 -12.41 -14.73 -21.08
N ALA A 51 -11.45 -13.94 -20.58
CA ALA A 51 -10.73 -12.94 -21.36
C ALA A 51 -9.77 -13.56 -22.39
N GLY A 52 -9.61 -14.89 -22.41
CA GLY A 52 -8.71 -15.61 -23.30
C GLY A 52 -7.24 -15.51 -22.92
N LEU A 53 -6.93 -15.15 -21.68
CA LEU A 53 -5.58 -15.14 -21.13
C LEU A 53 -5.23 -16.51 -20.55
N THR A 54 -3.96 -16.83 -20.50
CA THR A 54 -3.48 -18.06 -19.82
C THR A 54 -3.43 -17.83 -18.34
N LEU A 55 -4.29 -18.53 -17.58
CA LEU A 55 -4.27 -18.49 -16.13
C LEU A 55 -3.03 -19.22 -15.60
N ALA A 56 -2.26 -18.55 -14.75
CA ALA A 56 -1.15 -19.12 -13.99
C ALA A 56 -1.25 -18.71 -12.52
N MET A 57 -0.76 -19.55 -11.63
CA MET A 57 -0.65 -19.28 -10.19
C MET A 57 0.69 -19.78 -9.67
N ASP A 58 1.41 -18.91 -8.99
CA ASP A 58 2.67 -19.29 -8.34
C ASP A 58 2.45 -19.91 -6.95
N ALA A 59 3.53 -20.33 -6.30
CA ALA A 59 3.47 -21.01 -5.01
C ALA A 59 3.00 -20.13 -3.85
N MET A 60 3.04 -18.79 -4.00
CA MET A 60 2.51 -17.86 -2.99
C MET A 60 1.02 -17.60 -3.16
N GLY A 61 0.44 -18.02 -4.30
CA GLY A 61 -0.96 -17.76 -4.64
C GLY A 61 -1.14 -16.49 -5.49
N ASN A 62 -0.06 -15.85 -5.94
CA ASN A 62 -0.17 -14.78 -6.94
C ASN A 62 -0.78 -15.34 -8.22
N GLN A 63 -1.82 -14.69 -8.71
CA GLN A 63 -2.62 -15.15 -9.84
C GLN A 63 -2.37 -14.28 -11.05
N PHE A 64 -1.98 -14.88 -12.16
CA PHE A 64 -1.63 -14.17 -13.39
C PHE A 64 -2.56 -14.57 -14.53
N GLY A 65 -2.96 -13.59 -15.33
CA GLY A 65 -3.57 -13.79 -16.64
C GLY A 65 -2.58 -13.35 -17.72
N ILE A 66 -1.92 -14.31 -18.35
CA ILE A 66 -0.77 -14.06 -19.23
C ILE A 66 -1.24 -13.99 -20.67
N ALA A 67 -0.97 -12.85 -21.34
CA ALA A 67 -1.14 -12.69 -22.78
C ALA A 67 -0.02 -13.41 -23.55
N PRO A 68 -0.25 -13.82 -24.82
CA PRO A 68 0.82 -14.34 -25.66
C PRO A 68 1.99 -13.36 -25.77
N GLY A 69 3.17 -13.81 -25.33
CA GLY A 69 4.39 -12.97 -25.30
C GLY A 69 4.52 -12.07 -24.07
N GLY A 70 3.66 -12.22 -23.05
CA GLY A 70 3.72 -11.48 -21.80
C GLY A 70 3.27 -10.02 -21.93
N GLY A 71 4.15 -9.14 -22.37
CA GLY A 71 3.86 -7.74 -22.64
C GLY A 71 3.80 -6.85 -21.39
N LEU A 72 2.91 -5.86 -21.36
CA LEU A 72 2.71 -4.99 -20.22
C LEU A 72 1.88 -5.70 -19.14
N LEU A 73 2.35 -5.70 -17.89
CA LEU A 73 1.62 -6.26 -16.75
C LEU A 73 0.82 -5.17 -16.06
N LEU A 74 -0.47 -5.40 -15.84
CA LEU A 74 -1.36 -4.53 -15.08
C LEU A 74 -1.92 -5.31 -13.87
N GLY A 75 -2.27 -4.64 -12.81
CA GLY A 75 -2.91 -5.32 -11.68
C GLY A 75 -2.69 -4.63 -10.35
N SER A 76 -2.96 -5.36 -9.29
CA SER A 76 -2.81 -5.05 -7.87
C SER A 76 -3.16 -6.29 -7.06
N HIS A 77 -4.01 -6.19 -6.03
CA HIS A 77 -4.47 -7.28 -5.17
C HIS A 77 -6.00 -7.32 -5.03
N THR A 78 -6.55 -8.39 -4.46
CA THR A 78 -7.99 -8.49 -4.15
C THR A 78 -8.28 -8.83 -2.69
N ASP A 79 -7.27 -9.13 -1.88
CA ASP A 79 -7.44 -9.20 -0.43
C ASP A 79 -7.71 -7.82 0.16
N SER A 80 -8.28 -7.75 1.34
CA SER A 80 -8.66 -6.51 2.01
C SER A 80 -8.23 -6.49 3.46
N GLN A 81 -8.20 -5.29 4.05
CA GLN A 81 -8.16 -5.10 5.49
C GLN A 81 -9.34 -5.84 6.18
N PRO A 82 -9.25 -6.14 7.49
CA PRO A 82 -10.36 -6.75 8.25
C PRO A 82 -11.67 -5.97 8.21
N GLU A 83 -11.61 -4.65 8.01
CA GLU A 83 -12.73 -3.76 7.72
C GLU A 83 -12.32 -2.90 6.53
N GLY A 84 -12.33 -3.49 5.33
CA GLY A 84 -11.82 -2.86 4.11
C GLY A 84 -12.90 -2.23 3.25
N GLY A 85 -12.45 -1.45 2.29
CA GLY A 85 -13.24 -0.96 1.18
C GLY A 85 -13.38 -1.99 0.06
N TRP A 86 -14.09 -1.62 -1.01
CA TRP A 86 -14.34 -2.50 -2.15
C TRP A 86 -13.46 -2.22 -3.37
N LEU A 87 -12.70 -1.13 -3.32
CA LEU A 87 -11.87 -0.63 -4.42
C LEU A 87 -10.38 -0.83 -4.18
N ASP A 88 -9.98 -0.82 -2.90
CA ASP A 88 -8.58 -0.98 -2.49
C ASP A 88 -8.00 -2.25 -3.12
N GLY A 89 -6.98 -2.10 -3.96
CA GLY A 89 -6.38 -3.15 -4.78
C GLY A 89 -7.29 -3.74 -5.86
N ALA A 90 -8.54 -4.08 -5.50
CA ALA A 90 -9.52 -4.68 -6.40
C ALA A 90 -9.74 -3.88 -7.69
N LEU A 91 -9.67 -2.55 -7.60
CA LEU A 91 -9.75 -1.64 -8.74
C LEU A 91 -8.66 -1.94 -9.78
N GLY A 92 -7.41 -2.06 -9.34
CA GLY A 92 -6.26 -2.32 -10.24
C GLY A 92 -6.35 -3.67 -10.94
N VAL A 93 -6.82 -4.70 -10.24
CA VAL A 93 -7.00 -6.03 -10.83
C VAL A 93 -8.10 -6.02 -11.88
N MET A 94 -9.27 -5.42 -11.58
CA MET A 94 -10.39 -5.39 -12.53
C MET A 94 -10.13 -4.46 -13.72
N ALA A 95 -9.48 -3.32 -13.49
CA ALA A 95 -9.06 -2.42 -14.57
C ALA A 95 -8.02 -3.10 -15.48
N GLY A 96 -7.02 -3.74 -14.90
CA GLY A 96 -6.01 -4.50 -15.64
C GLY A 96 -6.62 -5.62 -16.48
N LEU A 97 -7.58 -6.37 -15.92
CA LEU A 97 -8.28 -7.43 -16.62
C LEU A 97 -9.13 -6.89 -17.80
N GLU A 98 -9.84 -5.79 -17.59
CA GLU A 98 -10.61 -5.17 -18.68
C GLU A 98 -9.71 -4.67 -19.80
N VAL A 99 -8.60 -3.99 -19.49
CA VAL A 99 -7.64 -3.52 -20.49
C VAL A 99 -7.01 -4.69 -21.24
N ALA A 100 -6.61 -5.76 -20.56
CA ALA A 100 -6.05 -6.95 -21.18
C ALA A 100 -7.04 -7.65 -22.11
N ARG A 101 -8.31 -7.78 -21.68
CA ARG A 101 -9.40 -8.32 -22.51
C ARG A 101 -9.65 -7.46 -23.74
N ALA A 102 -9.81 -6.15 -23.58
CA ALA A 102 -10.07 -5.21 -24.66
C ALA A 102 -8.92 -5.17 -25.68
N ALA A 103 -7.67 -5.20 -25.21
CA ALA A 103 -6.50 -5.31 -26.08
C ALA A 103 -6.55 -6.56 -26.93
N ARG A 104 -6.89 -7.71 -26.34
CA ARG A 104 -6.99 -8.99 -27.07
C ARG A 104 -8.16 -8.98 -28.06
N GLU A 105 -9.35 -8.52 -27.66
CA GLU A 105 -10.54 -8.43 -28.51
C GLU A 105 -10.30 -7.50 -29.72
N GLY A 106 -9.58 -6.39 -29.52
CA GLY A 106 -9.26 -5.40 -30.55
C GLY A 106 -7.99 -5.70 -31.37
N GLY A 107 -7.28 -6.80 -31.11
CA GLY A 107 -6.00 -7.10 -31.77
C GLY A 107 -4.89 -6.09 -31.42
N GLY A 108 -4.94 -5.50 -30.24
CA GLY A 108 -3.97 -4.57 -29.69
C GLY A 108 -2.69 -5.24 -29.17
N PRO A 109 -1.82 -4.48 -28.48
CA PRO A 109 -0.58 -5.02 -27.90
C PRO A 109 -0.87 -6.04 -26.79
N PRO A 110 0.09 -6.95 -26.49
CA PRO A 110 -0.08 -7.91 -25.40
C PRO A 110 -0.12 -7.17 -24.05
N VAL A 111 -1.20 -7.41 -23.30
CA VAL A 111 -1.40 -6.92 -21.93
C VAL A 111 -1.78 -8.10 -21.05
N SER A 112 -1.05 -8.28 -19.98
CA SER A 112 -1.26 -9.30 -18.94
C SER A 112 -1.81 -8.68 -17.68
N VAL A 113 -2.40 -9.48 -16.79
CA VAL A 113 -2.94 -9.03 -15.51
C VAL A 113 -2.37 -9.86 -14.37
N VAL A 114 -2.20 -9.24 -13.20
CA VAL A 114 -1.82 -9.93 -11.96
C VAL A 114 -2.76 -9.55 -10.81
N ASN A 115 -3.02 -10.51 -9.94
CA ASN A 115 -3.68 -10.37 -8.66
C ASN A 115 -2.74 -10.93 -7.59
N PHE A 116 -2.00 -10.06 -6.92
CA PHE A 116 -1.05 -10.45 -5.88
C PHE A 116 -1.77 -10.97 -4.64
N GLN A 117 -1.06 -11.69 -3.79
CA GLN A 117 -1.58 -12.32 -2.58
C GLN A 117 -1.03 -11.65 -1.33
N ASP A 118 -1.89 -11.44 -0.31
CA ASP A 118 -1.51 -10.92 1.02
C ASP A 118 -0.77 -9.57 0.92
N GLU A 119 -1.34 -8.63 0.15
CA GLU A 119 -0.83 -7.26 0.09
C GLU A 119 -1.12 -6.52 1.39
N GLU A 120 -2.35 -6.65 1.89
CA GLU A 120 -2.93 -5.93 3.03
C GLU A 120 -2.42 -6.39 4.41
N GLY A 121 -1.60 -7.42 4.43
CA GLY A 121 -0.81 -7.77 5.60
C GLY A 121 -1.51 -8.64 6.63
N ARG A 122 -2.26 -9.64 6.21
CA ARG A 122 -2.68 -10.68 7.15
C ARG A 122 -1.49 -11.38 7.78
N PHE A 123 -0.44 -11.66 6.99
CA PHE A 123 0.82 -12.27 7.42
C PHE A 123 1.98 -11.30 7.35
N GLY A 124 2.16 -10.62 6.21
CA GLY A 124 3.17 -9.60 5.98
C GLY A 124 2.71 -8.63 4.89
N VAL A 125 3.09 -7.37 4.96
CA VAL A 125 2.67 -6.35 3.99
C VAL A 125 3.30 -6.64 2.63
N THR A 126 2.49 -6.61 1.54
CA THR A 126 2.90 -6.90 0.16
C THR A 126 3.59 -8.25 -0.01
N THR A 127 3.17 -9.28 0.77
CA THR A 127 3.91 -10.57 0.86
C THR A 127 4.04 -11.27 -0.50
N GLY A 128 2.96 -11.33 -1.27
CA GLY A 128 2.94 -12.02 -2.56
C GLY A 128 3.90 -11.43 -3.56
N SER A 129 3.85 -10.11 -3.76
CA SER A 129 4.77 -9.43 -4.69
C SER A 129 6.22 -9.41 -4.17
N ALA A 130 6.43 -9.33 -2.86
CA ALA A 130 7.76 -9.38 -2.26
C ALA A 130 8.45 -10.74 -2.49
N VAL A 131 7.70 -11.83 -2.40
CA VAL A 131 8.23 -13.16 -2.72
C VAL A 131 8.44 -13.34 -4.23
N TRP A 132 7.48 -12.92 -5.04
CA TRP A 132 7.59 -13.00 -6.50
C TRP A 132 8.78 -12.22 -7.05
N SER A 133 9.06 -11.05 -6.46
CA SER A 133 10.23 -10.23 -6.80
C SER A 133 11.55 -10.74 -6.19
N GLY A 134 11.52 -11.77 -5.34
CA GLY A 134 12.71 -12.27 -4.65
C GLY A 134 13.22 -11.34 -3.52
N HIS A 135 12.48 -10.27 -3.21
CA HIS A 135 12.79 -9.37 -2.08
C HIS A 135 12.65 -10.10 -0.74
N LEU A 136 11.62 -10.95 -0.62
CA LEU A 136 11.38 -11.79 0.54
C LEU A 136 11.58 -13.27 0.15
N PRO A 137 12.55 -14.01 0.74
CA PRO A 137 12.69 -15.45 0.51
C PRO A 137 11.42 -16.21 0.92
N ALA A 138 10.98 -17.17 0.10
CA ALA A 138 9.72 -17.90 0.34
C ALA A 138 9.72 -18.70 1.66
N ASP A 139 10.85 -19.25 2.07
CA ASP A 139 11.02 -19.94 3.35
C ASP A 139 10.90 -18.97 4.54
N THR A 140 11.36 -17.75 4.39
CA THR A 140 11.16 -16.68 5.38
C THR A 140 9.69 -16.26 5.44
N ALA A 141 9.04 -16.06 4.29
CA ALA A 141 7.62 -15.74 4.20
C ALA A 141 6.76 -16.81 4.89
N ASP A 142 7.09 -18.10 4.71
CA ASP A 142 6.39 -19.23 5.33
C ASP A 142 6.41 -19.18 6.88
N THR A 143 7.35 -18.47 7.48
CA THR A 143 7.43 -18.30 8.96
C THR A 143 6.57 -17.14 9.49
N LEU A 144 6.06 -16.27 8.62
CA LEU A 144 5.17 -15.18 9.02
C LEU A 144 3.89 -15.76 9.61
N THR A 145 3.38 -15.12 10.66
CA THR A 145 2.18 -15.61 11.35
C THR A 145 1.09 -14.54 11.43
N ASP A 146 -0.16 -14.94 11.26
CA ASP A 146 -1.29 -14.08 11.50
C ASP A 146 -1.54 -13.86 13.01
N LYS A 147 -2.50 -12.97 13.35
CA LYS A 147 -2.87 -12.66 14.75
C LYS A 147 -3.37 -13.86 15.55
N SER A 148 -3.77 -14.95 14.88
CA SER A 148 -4.23 -16.21 15.50
C SER A 148 -3.09 -17.22 15.68
N GLY A 149 -1.88 -16.92 15.18
CA GLY A 149 -0.70 -17.77 15.29
C GLY A 149 -0.56 -18.81 14.17
N HIS A 150 -1.39 -18.78 13.12
CA HIS A 150 -1.22 -19.65 11.96
C HIS A 150 -0.09 -19.10 11.09
N SER A 151 0.79 -19.99 10.59
CA SER A 151 1.85 -19.59 9.68
C SER A 151 1.34 -19.49 8.23
N LEU A 152 1.95 -18.59 7.44
CA LEU A 152 1.66 -18.47 6.02
C LEU A 152 1.93 -19.82 5.29
N GLY A 153 3.04 -20.47 5.63
CA GLY A 153 3.40 -21.78 5.04
C GLY A 153 2.34 -22.85 5.25
N GLU A 154 1.65 -22.86 6.41
CA GLU A 154 0.52 -23.78 6.65
C GLU A 154 -0.71 -23.36 5.86
N VAL A 155 -1.07 -22.07 5.89
CA VAL A 155 -2.33 -21.59 5.33
C VAL A 155 -2.34 -21.63 3.80
N ARG A 156 -1.21 -21.30 3.13
CA ARG A 156 -1.14 -21.31 1.66
C ARG A 156 -1.24 -22.71 1.05
N GLN A 157 -1.13 -23.79 1.83
CA GLN A 157 -1.33 -25.17 1.34
C GLN A 157 -2.73 -25.38 0.75
N VAL A 158 -3.71 -24.58 1.12
CA VAL A 158 -5.05 -24.62 0.52
C VAL A 158 -5.06 -24.35 -0.98
N LEU A 159 -4.02 -23.70 -1.50
CA LEU A 159 -3.85 -23.40 -2.93
C LEU A 159 -2.96 -24.41 -3.68
N ALA A 160 -2.40 -25.43 -3.02
CA ALA A 160 -1.41 -26.33 -3.61
C ALA A 160 -1.86 -26.97 -4.94
N ASP A 161 -3.13 -27.37 -5.03
CA ASP A 161 -3.72 -27.97 -6.25
C ASP A 161 -3.97 -26.94 -7.38
N ARG A 162 -3.89 -25.63 -7.09
CA ARG A 162 -4.08 -24.53 -8.05
C ARG A 162 -2.77 -23.97 -8.60
N VAL A 163 -1.64 -24.29 -7.97
CA VAL A 163 -0.31 -23.83 -8.39
C VAL A 163 0.06 -24.45 -9.74
N THR A 164 0.39 -23.61 -10.70
CA THR A 164 0.81 -24.02 -12.05
C THR A 164 2.32 -24.00 -12.23
N GLY A 165 3.04 -23.26 -11.40
CA GLY A 165 4.49 -23.08 -11.42
C GLY A 165 4.93 -21.63 -11.30
N PRO A 166 6.24 -21.37 -11.29
CA PRO A 166 6.76 -20.01 -11.20
C PRO A 166 6.41 -19.20 -12.46
N VAL A 167 6.12 -17.92 -12.27
CA VAL A 167 5.92 -16.96 -13.35
C VAL A 167 7.13 -16.05 -13.40
N ASP A 168 7.88 -16.10 -14.51
CA ASP A 168 9.12 -15.32 -14.66
C ASP A 168 8.82 -13.85 -14.92
N PRO A 169 9.29 -12.89 -14.08
CA PRO A 169 9.15 -11.47 -14.32
C PRO A 169 9.69 -10.99 -15.67
N ALA A 170 10.72 -11.63 -16.21
CA ALA A 170 11.38 -11.23 -17.45
C ALA A 170 10.48 -11.32 -18.71
N GLN A 171 9.32 -11.97 -18.63
CA GLN A 171 8.36 -11.99 -19.73
C GLN A 171 7.56 -10.69 -19.86
N PHE A 172 7.62 -9.79 -18.85
CA PHE A 172 6.90 -8.53 -18.85
C PHE A 172 7.84 -7.34 -19.08
N CYS A 173 7.41 -6.37 -19.87
CA CYS A 173 8.21 -5.21 -20.23
C CYS A 173 7.99 -3.98 -19.32
N GLY A 174 7.02 -4.03 -18.41
CA GLY A 174 6.68 -2.99 -17.44
C GLY A 174 5.43 -3.36 -16.66
N TYR A 175 5.15 -2.58 -15.62
CA TYR A 175 4.00 -2.75 -14.72
C TYR A 175 3.29 -1.42 -14.49
N ILE A 176 1.96 -1.40 -14.54
CA ILE A 176 1.15 -0.26 -14.10
C ILE A 176 0.09 -0.74 -13.10
N GLU A 177 0.03 -0.08 -11.97
CA GLU A 177 -0.99 -0.28 -10.93
C GLU A 177 -1.95 0.91 -10.91
N MET A 178 -3.24 0.66 -11.20
CA MET A 178 -4.30 1.63 -10.99
C MET A 178 -4.87 1.44 -9.58
N HIS A 179 -4.98 2.52 -8.82
CA HIS A 179 -5.43 2.47 -7.45
C HIS A 179 -6.30 3.67 -7.07
N ILE A 180 -7.01 3.61 -5.97
CA ILE A 180 -7.58 4.80 -5.34
C ILE A 180 -6.48 5.58 -4.62
N GLU A 181 -6.63 6.90 -4.46
CA GLU A 181 -5.63 7.74 -3.81
C GLU A 181 -5.41 7.40 -2.34
N GLN A 182 -6.42 6.89 -1.65
CA GLN A 182 -6.45 6.69 -0.19
C GLN A 182 -6.21 7.98 0.60
N GLY A 183 -6.45 9.12 -0.02
CA GLY A 183 -6.22 10.45 0.52
C GLY A 183 -7.16 11.49 -0.09
N PRO A 184 -7.16 12.74 0.39
CA PRO A 184 -8.16 13.73 0.04
C PRO A 184 -7.76 14.67 -1.10
N TYR A 185 -6.57 14.56 -1.69
CA TYR A 185 -6.04 15.59 -2.58
C TYR A 185 -6.79 15.68 -3.92
N LEU A 186 -7.15 14.53 -4.51
CA LEU A 186 -7.91 14.51 -5.77
C LEU A 186 -9.38 14.87 -5.52
N ASP A 187 -9.98 14.33 -4.47
CA ASP A 187 -11.38 14.61 -4.12
C ASP A 187 -11.63 16.09 -3.82
N THR A 188 -10.70 16.75 -3.15
CA THR A 188 -10.78 18.19 -2.80
C THR A 188 -10.31 19.11 -3.92
N SER A 189 -9.95 18.60 -5.08
CA SER A 189 -9.48 19.38 -6.24
C SER A 189 -10.34 19.14 -7.48
N GLU A 190 -10.03 19.84 -8.58
CA GLU A 190 -10.63 19.60 -9.89
C GLU A 190 -9.91 18.47 -10.66
N ASP A 191 -8.77 17.98 -10.18
CA ASP A 191 -8.05 16.88 -10.80
C ASP A 191 -8.73 15.55 -10.47
N ARG A 192 -8.84 14.69 -11.47
CA ARG A 192 -9.46 13.36 -11.35
C ARG A 192 -8.45 12.24 -11.50
N ILE A 193 -7.21 12.58 -11.90
CA ILE A 193 -6.13 11.61 -12.09
C ILE A 193 -4.88 12.07 -11.33
N GLY A 194 -4.33 11.16 -10.53
CA GLY A 194 -3.02 11.29 -9.92
C GLY A 194 -2.00 10.45 -10.68
N VAL A 195 -1.04 11.07 -11.33
CA VAL A 195 0.10 10.36 -11.92
C VAL A 195 1.17 10.24 -10.84
N VAL A 196 1.40 9.02 -10.36
CA VAL A 196 2.28 8.80 -9.21
C VAL A 196 3.74 8.98 -9.62
N SER A 197 4.44 9.88 -8.93
CA SER A 197 5.87 10.14 -9.16
C SER A 197 6.78 9.18 -8.42
N ASN A 198 6.36 8.77 -7.22
CA ASN A 198 7.10 7.85 -6.35
C ASN A 198 6.21 7.32 -5.22
N ILE A 199 6.59 6.19 -4.65
CA ILE A 199 6.06 5.68 -3.39
C ILE A 199 6.97 6.19 -2.28
N VAL A 200 6.39 6.72 -1.20
CA VAL A 200 7.16 7.26 -0.07
C VAL A 200 7.96 6.19 0.65
N GLY A 201 9.11 6.58 1.17
CA GLY A 201 9.85 5.76 2.13
C GLY A 201 9.22 5.82 3.51
N ILE A 202 9.39 4.75 4.27
CA ILE A 202 8.87 4.59 5.63
C ILE A 202 10.02 4.34 6.58
N ARG A 203 9.98 5.00 7.72
CA ARG A 203 10.83 4.70 8.86
C ARG A 203 9.94 4.45 10.07
N ASP A 204 10.23 3.41 10.83
CA ASP A 204 9.51 3.07 12.05
C ASP A 204 10.50 2.59 13.11
N MET A 205 10.37 3.05 14.34
CA MET A 205 11.14 2.55 15.46
C MET A 205 10.34 2.59 16.77
N ARG A 206 10.65 1.69 17.67
CA ARG A 206 10.18 1.76 19.05
C ARG A 206 11.14 2.56 19.88
N VAL A 207 10.60 3.45 20.69
CA VAL A 207 11.36 4.25 21.66
C VAL A 207 10.86 3.92 23.05
N THR A 208 11.79 3.69 23.98
CA THR A 208 11.49 3.52 25.41
C THR A 208 12.15 4.63 26.19
N LEU A 209 11.36 5.37 26.99
CA LEU A 209 11.86 6.26 28.02
C LEU A 209 11.73 5.59 29.38
N THR A 210 12.82 5.60 30.15
CA THR A 210 12.86 5.08 31.53
C THR A 210 13.18 6.22 32.48
N GLY A 211 12.33 6.39 33.47
CA GLY A 211 12.46 7.37 34.55
C GLY A 211 12.39 6.71 35.92
N GLU A 212 11.68 7.33 36.85
CA GLU A 212 11.56 6.83 38.23
C GLU A 212 10.09 6.80 38.66
N GLN A 213 9.58 5.58 38.90
CA GLN A 213 8.26 5.40 39.46
C GLN A 213 8.23 5.92 40.92
N ASN A 214 7.20 6.70 41.25
CA ASN A 214 7.06 7.24 42.57
C ASN A 214 5.59 7.56 42.92
N HIS A 215 5.31 7.95 44.16
CA HIS A 215 3.97 8.30 44.63
C HIS A 215 3.51 9.64 44.04
N ALA A 216 2.34 9.68 43.39
CA ALA A 216 1.86 10.85 42.66
C ALA A 216 1.58 12.07 43.59
N GLY A 217 1.14 11.84 44.82
CA GLY A 217 0.77 12.91 45.76
C GLY A 217 1.92 13.42 46.65
N THR A 218 2.93 12.61 46.93
CA THR A 218 4.00 12.96 47.87
C THR A 218 5.34 13.27 47.20
N THR A 219 5.50 13.04 45.91
CA THR A 219 6.73 13.37 45.19
C THR A 219 6.60 14.77 44.58
N PRO A 220 7.34 15.79 45.08
CA PRO A 220 7.32 17.13 44.54
C PRO A 220 7.76 17.16 43.08
N MET A 221 7.19 18.08 42.25
CA MET A 221 7.43 18.15 40.82
C MET A 221 8.92 18.20 40.44
N GLN A 222 9.71 18.93 41.19
CA GLN A 222 11.15 19.13 40.91
C GLN A 222 12.00 17.87 41.07
N TYR A 223 11.48 16.81 41.73
CA TYR A 223 12.20 15.55 41.96
C TYR A 223 11.72 14.42 41.04
N ARG A 224 10.71 14.70 40.18
CA ARG A 224 10.13 13.68 39.32
C ARG A 224 10.98 13.42 38.07
N LYS A 225 11.21 12.15 37.80
CA LYS A 225 11.67 11.66 36.49
C LYS A 225 10.49 11.00 35.77
N ASP A 226 9.53 11.82 35.39
CA ASP A 226 8.23 11.44 34.85
C ASP A 226 8.32 11.23 33.34
N VAL A 227 8.17 9.98 32.90
CA VAL A 227 8.31 9.62 31.49
C VAL A 227 7.15 10.11 30.61
N PHE A 228 5.95 10.33 31.20
CA PHE A 228 4.84 10.91 30.45
C PHE A 228 5.10 12.38 30.12
N GLN A 229 5.64 13.13 31.10
CA GLN A 229 6.08 14.49 30.84
C GLN A 229 7.23 14.55 29.82
N GLY A 230 8.10 13.54 29.82
CA GLY A 230 9.15 13.36 28.80
C GLY A 230 8.56 13.16 27.40
N LEU A 231 7.62 12.23 27.22
CA LEU A 231 6.94 11.98 25.95
C LEU A 231 6.16 13.22 25.46
N SER A 232 5.45 13.90 26.36
CA SER A 232 4.71 15.12 26.01
C SER A 232 5.63 16.23 25.53
N ALA A 233 6.77 16.45 26.22
CA ALA A 233 7.77 17.42 25.79
C ALA A 233 8.43 17.04 24.47
N PHE A 234 8.75 15.77 24.28
CA PHE A 234 9.27 15.22 23.03
C PHE A 234 8.32 15.56 21.85
N ASN A 235 7.05 15.19 21.95
CA ASN A 235 6.08 15.46 20.90
C ASN A 235 5.96 16.96 20.59
N THR A 236 5.96 17.81 21.62
CA THR A 236 5.87 19.27 21.43
C THR A 236 7.11 19.81 20.69
N GLN A 237 8.31 19.50 21.18
CA GLN A 237 9.57 19.96 20.59
C GLN A 237 9.78 19.39 19.18
N LEU A 238 9.43 18.12 18.96
CA LEU A 238 9.54 17.49 17.65
C LEU A 238 8.71 18.21 16.59
N ASN A 239 7.43 18.53 16.89
CA ASN A 239 6.56 19.29 16.00
C ASN A 239 7.14 20.69 15.66
N GLU A 240 7.79 21.34 16.60
CA GLU A 240 8.46 22.62 16.35
C GLU A 240 9.70 22.48 15.47
N ARG A 241 10.54 21.48 15.73
CA ARG A 241 11.77 21.24 14.98
C ARG A 241 11.51 20.79 13.55
N PHE A 242 10.41 20.10 13.30
CA PHE A 242 10.03 19.63 11.97
C PHE A 242 9.55 20.73 11.03
N ARG A 243 9.03 21.86 11.53
CA ARG A 243 8.43 22.95 10.72
C ARG A 243 9.27 23.41 9.53
N ASN A 244 10.61 23.39 9.66
CA ASN A 244 11.52 23.85 8.61
C ASN A 244 12.17 22.71 7.82
N VAL A 245 11.74 21.47 8.02
CA VAL A 245 12.31 20.28 7.40
C VAL A 245 11.31 19.57 6.52
N VAL A 246 10.05 19.52 6.96
CA VAL A 246 8.97 18.77 6.29
C VAL A 246 8.36 19.52 5.13
N GLN A 247 7.76 18.78 4.20
CA GLN A 247 6.93 19.27 3.11
C GLN A 247 5.46 18.95 3.41
N PRO A 248 4.49 19.49 2.66
CA PRO A 248 3.08 19.19 2.86
C PRO A 248 2.72 17.69 2.77
N SER A 249 3.48 16.91 2.02
CA SER A 249 3.31 15.45 1.88
C SER A 249 4.04 14.63 2.94
N THR A 250 4.90 15.26 3.76
CA THR A 250 5.60 14.55 4.86
C THR A 250 4.64 14.27 6.00
N VAL A 251 4.60 13.03 6.48
CA VAL A 251 3.76 12.65 7.62
C VAL A 251 4.57 11.94 8.71
N TRP A 252 4.12 12.07 9.96
CA TRP A 252 4.69 11.33 11.10
C TRP A 252 3.62 11.03 12.14
N THR A 253 3.79 9.92 12.85
CA THR A 253 2.79 9.42 13.79
C THR A 253 3.44 8.75 15.00
N ILE A 254 2.88 9.01 16.19
CA ILE A 254 3.05 8.19 17.38
C ILE A 254 1.78 7.35 17.52
N GLY A 255 1.77 6.16 16.88
CA GLY A 255 0.58 5.33 16.76
C GLY A 255 0.35 4.38 17.94
N HIS A 256 1.38 4.12 18.76
CA HIS A 256 1.30 3.26 19.93
C HIS A 256 1.97 3.92 21.12
N VAL A 257 1.31 3.87 22.29
CA VAL A 257 1.87 4.30 23.57
C VAL A 257 1.51 3.29 24.65
N SER A 258 2.50 2.76 25.32
CA SER A 258 2.33 1.89 26.49
C SER A 258 3.01 2.50 27.72
N LEU A 259 2.23 2.86 28.72
CA LEU A 259 2.69 3.49 29.95
C LEU A 259 2.70 2.48 31.09
N SER A 260 3.75 2.46 31.90
CA SER A 260 3.87 1.55 33.05
C SER A 260 4.20 2.35 34.33
N PRO A 261 3.49 2.04 35.42
CA PRO A 261 2.47 1.01 35.61
C PRO A 261 1.05 1.42 35.17
N ASN A 262 0.84 2.60 34.59
CA ASN A 262 -0.46 3.11 34.12
C ASN A 262 -1.53 3.13 35.21
N ALA A 263 -1.21 3.73 36.35
CA ALA A 263 -2.07 3.86 37.52
C ALA A 263 -2.15 5.32 37.98
N SER A 264 -3.36 5.79 38.32
CA SER A 264 -3.64 7.20 38.62
C SER A 264 -2.88 7.82 39.77
N SER A 265 -2.44 7.01 40.72
CA SER A 265 -1.73 7.47 41.95
C SER A 265 -0.21 7.30 41.87
N ILE A 266 0.33 7.02 40.71
CA ILE A 266 1.76 6.71 40.49
C ILE A 266 2.33 7.63 39.41
N VAL A 267 3.52 8.20 39.69
CA VAL A 267 4.36 8.82 38.65
C VAL A 267 4.90 7.69 37.77
N PRO A 268 4.63 7.67 36.46
CA PRO A 268 5.03 6.55 35.64
C PRO A 268 6.54 6.50 35.43
N GLY A 269 7.11 5.29 35.58
CA GLY A 269 8.54 5.04 35.46
C GLY A 269 9.02 4.57 34.11
N ARG A 270 8.09 4.12 33.24
CA ARG A 270 8.43 3.67 31.87
C ARG A 270 7.32 3.99 30.88
N VAL A 271 7.71 4.47 29.70
CA VAL A 271 6.84 4.58 28.53
C VAL A 271 7.54 3.99 27.31
N THR A 272 6.81 3.18 26.55
CA THR A 272 7.24 2.70 25.22
C THR A 272 6.26 3.21 24.18
N PHE A 273 6.77 3.79 23.10
CA PHE A 273 5.93 4.29 22.00
C PHE A 273 6.55 3.97 20.64
N SER A 274 5.73 3.94 19.59
CA SER A 274 6.19 3.85 18.20
C SER A 274 6.37 5.25 17.64
N MET A 275 7.42 5.45 16.85
CA MET A 275 7.65 6.65 16.06
C MET A 275 7.80 6.25 14.60
N GLN A 276 6.83 6.64 13.77
CA GLN A 276 6.82 6.39 12.34
C GLN A 276 6.85 7.72 11.60
N TRP A 277 7.60 7.79 10.49
CA TRP A 277 7.58 8.94 9.56
C TRP A 277 7.75 8.46 8.12
N ARG A 278 7.17 9.23 7.20
CA ARG A 278 7.15 8.93 5.76
C ARG A 278 7.46 10.17 4.96
N ASP A 279 8.25 10.01 3.92
CA ASP A 279 8.57 11.06 2.96
C ASP A 279 9.02 10.48 1.62
N SER A 280 8.93 11.28 0.56
CA SER A 280 9.39 10.92 -0.79
C SER A 280 10.89 11.04 -1.00
N GLU A 281 11.63 11.67 -0.06
CA GLU A 281 13.07 11.91 -0.18
C GLU A 281 13.86 11.24 0.95
N THR A 282 14.79 10.35 0.57
CA THR A 282 15.69 9.64 1.50
C THR A 282 16.45 10.61 2.41
N ASP A 283 16.98 11.73 1.87
CA ASP A 283 17.73 12.72 2.64
C ASP A 283 16.85 13.39 3.71
N ARG A 284 15.56 13.62 3.42
CA ARG A 284 14.63 14.19 4.39
C ARG A 284 14.30 13.18 5.49
N LEU A 285 14.07 11.91 5.14
CA LEU A 285 13.88 10.83 6.11
C LEU A 285 15.08 10.74 7.08
N ALA A 286 16.31 10.81 6.58
CA ALA A 286 17.52 10.77 7.39
C ALA A 286 17.68 12.03 8.28
N ARG A 287 17.33 13.20 7.76
CA ARG A 287 17.32 14.44 8.56
C ARG A 287 16.28 14.40 9.67
N MET A 288 15.09 13.87 9.39
CA MET A 288 14.03 13.68 10.39
C MET A 288 14.49 12.73 11.49
N GLU A 289 15.14 11.60 11.14
CA GLU A 289 15.73 10.68 12.11
C GLU A 289 16.72 11.38 13.04
N THR A 290 17.62 12.16 12.46
CA THR A 290 18.61 12.93 13.23
C THR A 290 17.93 13.85 14.24
N ILE A 291 16.90 14.58 13.82
CA ILE A 291 16.13 15.48 14.70
C ILE A 291 15.39 14.71 15.79
N ILE A 292 14.79 13.56 15.44
CA ILE A 292 14.09 12.70 16.42
C ILE A 292 15.05 12.27 17.51
N ARG A 293 16.21 11.70 17.14
CA ARG A 293 17.22 11.23 18.11
C ARG A 293 17.75 12.34 18.97
N GLN A 294 18.13 13.48 18.35
CA GLN A 294 18.59 14.66 19.10
C GLN A 294 17.53 15.18 20.09
N THR A 295 16.25 15.20 19.67
CA THR A 295 15.17 15.65 20.56
C THR A 295 14.97 14.70 21.73
N LEU A 296 15.11 13.39 21.51
CA LEU A 296 15.06 12.39 22.58
C LEU A 296 16.21 12.57 23.59
N ASP A 297 17.43 12.79 23.08
CA ASP A 297 18.61 13.00 23.92
C ASP A 297 18.48 14.29 24.76
N ASP A 298 18.06 15.40 24.14
CA ASP A 298 17.85 16.68 24.84
C ASP A 298 16.80 16.54 25.96
N ILE A 299 15.69 15.85 25.72
CA ILE A 299 14.64 15.61 26.71
C ILE A 299 15.13 14.67 27.82
N ALA A 300 15.90 13.66 27.48
CA ALA A 300 16.48 12.73 28.45
C ALA A 300 17.42 13.46 29.40
N GLU A 301 18.30 14.31 28.88
CA GLU A 301 19.22 15.13 29.68
C GLU A 301 18.44 16.11 30.56
N GLU A 302 17.50 16.89 29.99
CA GLU A 302 16.71 17.90 30.71
C GLU A 302 15.93 17.29 31.89
N ARG A 303 15.39 16.08 31.73
CA ARG A 303 14.45 15.47 32.68
C ARG A 303 15.06 14.32 33.49
N GLY A 304 16.33 14.00 33.29
CA GLY A 304 17.04 12.91 33.97
C GLY A 304 16.45 11.53 33.61
N LEU A 305 16.02 11.35 32.35
CA LEU A 305 15.48 10.09 31.83
C LEU A 305 16.56 9.30 31.08
N GLN A 306 16.30 8.01 30.88
CA GLN A 306 17.08 7.18 29.97
C GLN A 306 16.28 6.95 28.69
N VAL A 307 16.96 6.93 27.53
CA VAL A 307 16.37 6.67 26.20
C VAL A 307 16.96 5.38 25.64
N GLU A 308 16.09 4.55 25.11
CA GLU A 308 16.46 3.38 24.32
C GLU A 308 15.66 3.42 23.01
N CYS A 309 16.36 3.45 21.86
CA CYS A 309 15.77 3.31 20.54
C CYS A 309 15.96 1.87 20.06
N GLY A 310 14.88 1.19 19.74
CA GLY A 310 14.90 -0.14 19.13
C GLY A 310 15.43 -0.13 17.69
N PRO A 311 15.45 -1.30 17.05
CA PRO A 311 15.84 -1.40 15.65
C PRO A 311 14.92 -0.56 14.75
N MET A 312 15.51 0.04 13.70
CA MET A 312 14.82 0.81 12.70
C MET A 312 14.27 -0.12 11.62
N LEU A 313 12.97 -0.08 11.36
CA LEU A 313 12.41 -0.55 10.10
C LEU A 313 12.56 0.58 9.08
N GLY A 314 13.20 0.31 7.95
CA GLY A 314 13.44 1.30 6.91
C GLY A 314 13.11 0.78 5.53
N LEU A 315 12.12 1.40 4.86
CA LEU A 315 11.83 1.21 3.45
C LEU A 315 12.23 2.48 2.72
N GLU A 316 13.03 2.34 1.67
CA GLU A 316 13.44 3.48 0.84
C GLU A 316 12.30 3.95 -0.06
N PRO A 317 12.24 5.25 -0.42
CA PRO A 317 11.32 5.73 -1.44
C PRO A 317 11.62 5.05 -2.79
N VAL A 318 10.57 4.73 -3.54
CA VAL A 318 10.68 4.10 -4.86
C VAL A 318 10.16 5.07 -5.92
N ALA A 319 11.05 5.53 -6.80
CA ALA A 319 10.67 6.37 -7.94
C ALA A 319 9.94 5.52 -9.00
N MET A 320 8.86 6.05 -9.56
CA MET A 320 8.20 5.45 -10.71
C MET A 320 8.98 5.71 -12.00
N ASP A 321 8.85 4.81 -12.96
CA ASP A 321 9.55 4.91 -14.25
C ASP A 321 9.07 6.12 -15.06
N LYS A 322 10.03 6.89 -15.58
CA LYS A 322 9.73 8.10 -16.34
C LYS A 322 8.92 7.84 -17.59
N GLY A 323 9.18 6.75 -18.31
CA GLY A 323 8.44 6.40 -19.54
C GLY A 323 6.98 6.09 -19.23
N LEU A 324 6.70 5.42 -18.11
CA LEU A 324 5.35 5.13 -17.64
C LEU A 324 4.66 6.40 -17.11
N ILE A 325 5.37 7.26 -16.38
CA ILE A 325 4.85 8.57 -15.96
C ILE A 325 4.44 9.40 -17.18
N ASP A 326 5.32 9.53 -18.19
CA ASP A 326 5.04 10.29 -19.42
C ASP A 326 3.86 9.68 -20.22
N ALA A 327 3.73 8.34 -20.24
CA ALA A 327 2.62 7.65 -20.90
C ALA A 327 1.28 7.93 -20.19
N LEU A 328 1.25 7.88 -18.85
CA LEU A 328 0.07 8.16 -18.03
C LEU A 328 -0.35 9.63 -18.13
N ALA A 329 0.59 10.57 -18.02
CA ALA A 329 0.33 12.00 -18.18
C ALA A 329 -0.23 12.32 -19.57
N GLY A 330 0.41 11.80 -20.63
CA GLY A 330 -0.06 11.99 -21.99
C GLY A 330 -1.41 11.31 -22.28
N ALA A 331 -1.77 10.24 -21.57
CA ALA A 331 -3.09 9.63 -21.63
C ALA A 331 -4.15 10.51 -20.94
N ALA A 332 -3.86 11.08 -19.79
CA ALA A 332 -4.75 12.01 -19.09
C ALA A 332 -5.02 13.27 -19.93
N ASP A 333 -3.98 13.84 -20.55
CA ASP A 333 -4.13 14.96 -21.50
C ASP A 333 -5.06 14.60 -22.68
N GLN A 334 -4.94 13.39 -23.22
CA GLN A 334 -5.78 12.93 -24.34
C GLN A 334 -7.23 12.75 -23.92
N GLN A 335 -7.51 12.32 -22.71
CA GLN A 335 -8.87 12.22 -22.16
C GLN A 335 -9.44 13.59 -21.74
N ALA A 336 -8.65 14.68 -21.88
CA ALA A 336 -9.01 16.03 -21.47
C ALA A 336 -9.50 16.11 -20.02
N VAL A 337 -8.86 15.35 -19.14
CA VAL A 337 -9.17 15.31 -17.70
C VAL A 337 -8.08 16.04 -16.90
N GLY A 338 -8.49 16.75 -15.83
CA GLY A 338 -7.54 17.36 -14.89
C GLY A 338 -6.69 16.30 -14.19
N TRP A 339 -5.38 16.51 -14.13
CA TRP A 339 -4.44 15.60 -13.50
C TRP A 339 -3.27 16.32 -12.86
N ARG A 340 -2.59 15.63 -11.93
CA ARG A 340 -1.37 16.13 -11.28
C ARG A 340 -0.34 15.02 -11.05
N HIS A 341 0.92 15.42 -10.90
CA HIS A 341 1.91 14.53 -10.27
C HIS A 341 1.73 14.54 -8.76
N MET A 342 1.81 13.34 -8.15
CA MET A 342 1.76 13.22 -6.69
C MET A 342 2.51 11.98 -6.21
N PRO A 343 3.02 11.96 -4.97
CA PRO A 343 3.56 10.74 -4.36
C PRO A 343 2.42 9.82 -3.89
N SER A 344 2.67 8.51 -3.80
CA SER A 344 1.86 7.63 -2.96
C SER A 344 2.33 7.69 -1.51
N GLY A 345 1.42 7.97 -0.60
CA GLY A 345 1.65 7.90 0.85
C GLY A 345 1.57 6.48 1.42
N ALA A 346 1.03 5.53 0.65
CA ALA A 346 0.88 4.13 1.01
C ALA A 346 1.94 3.27 0.30
N LEU A 347 2.18 2.07 0.84
CA LEU A 347 2.97 1.03 0.19
C LEU A 347 2.06 0.27 -0.79
N HIS A 348 2.62 -0.18 -1.92
CA HIS A 348 1.90 -0.92 -2.96
C HIS A 348 2.77 -2.02 -3.55
N ASP A 349 2.16 -2.96 -4.26
CA ASP A 349 2.87 -4.03 -4.97
C ASP A 349 3.89 -3.49 -5.98
N ALA A 350 3.62 -2.32 -6.57
CA ALA A 350 4.55 -1.61 -7.46
C ALA A 350 5.94 -1.40 -6.85
N THR A 351 6.05 -1.29 -5.52
CA THR A 351 7.34 -1.20 -4.80
C THR A 351 8.22 -2.41 -5.09
N ASN A 352 7.67 -3.61 -4.98
CA ASN A 352 8.40 -4.85 -5.19
C ASN A 352 8.61 -5.14 -6.68
N VAL A 353 7.59 -4.89 -7.51
CA VAL A 353 7.66 -5.12 -8.96
C VAL A 353 8.73 -4.23 -9.62
N SER A 354 8.94 -3.01 -9.11
CA SER A 354 9.96 -2.08 -9.61
C SER A 354 11.40 -2.62 -9.54
N LEU A 355 11.64 -3.68 -8.76
CA LEU A 355 12.95 -4.35 -8.68
C LEU A 355 13.29 -5.14 -9.96
N HIS A 356 12.29 -5.47 -10.80
CA HIS A 356 12.46 -6.31 -11.98
C HIS A 356 12.16 -5.59 -13.29
N MET A 357 11.27 -4.60 -13.27
CA MET A 357 10.84 -3.92 -14.48
C MET A 357 10.41 -2.48 -14.19
N PRO A 358 10.35 -1.61 -15.22
CA PRO A 358 9.73 -0.29 -15.08
C PRO A 358 8.35 -0.41 -14.44
N ALA A 359 8.10 0.35 -13.37
CA ALA A 359 6.81 0.38 -12.69
C ALA A 359 6.23 1.80 -12.67
N GLY A 360 4.91 1.90 -12.79
CA GLY A 360 4.15 3.15 -12.72
C GLY A 360 2.83 2.94 -12.00
N MET A 361 2.23 4.02 -11.50
CA MET A 361 0.95 3.99 -10.83
C MET A 361 0.08 5.17 -11.24
N VAL A 362 -1.23 4.96 -11.23
CA VAL A 362 -2.23 6.00 -11.48
C VAL A 362 -3.32 5.93 -10.44
N PHE A 363 -3.66 7.10 -9.88
CA PHE A 363 -4.71 7.23 -8.88
C PHE A 363 -5.98 7.85 -9.44
N VAL A 364 -7.12 7.41 -8.87
CA VAL A 364 -8.41 8.06 -8.95
C VAL A 364 -8.82 8.58 -7.55
N PRO A 365 -9.74 9.55 -7.43
CA PRO A 365 -10.13 10.12 -6.14
C PRO A 365 -10.67 9.07 -5.17
N SER A 366 -10.45 9.31 -3.87
CA SER A 366 -11.15 8.65 -2.76
C SER A 366 -12.12 9.67 -2.14
N ILE A 367 -13.41 9.39 -2.12
CA ILE A 367 -14.43 10.29 -1.54
C ILE A 367 -14.11 10.54 -0.07
N ASP A 368 -14.05 11.81 0.32
CA ASP A 368 -13.62 12.26 1.66
C ASP A 368 -12.20 11.79 2.07
N GLY A 369 -11.39 11.29 1.11
CA GLY A 369 -10.08 10.71 1.38
C GLY A 369 -10.12 9.41 2.18
N LYS A 370 -11.25 8.70 2.19
CA LYS A 370 -11.46 7.48 2.99
C LYS A 370 -10.88 6.27 2.30
N SER A 371 -10.17 5.45 3.08
CA SER A 371 -9.72 4.10 2.74
C SER A 371 -9.56 3.27 4.02
N HIS A 372 -9.38 1.94 3.91
CA HIS A 372 -9.30 1.00 5.03
C HIS A 372 -10.52 1.08 5.97
N CYS A 373 -11.69 1.33 5.41
CA CYS A 373 -12.98 1.38 6.12
C CYS A 373 -14.13 1.02 5.19
N PHE A 374 -15.30 0.69 5.76
CA PHE A 374 -16.48 0.30 4.98
C PHE A 374 -17.09 1.42 4.14
N GLU A 375 -16.78 2.68 4.47
CA GLU A 375 -17.25 3.89 3.78
C GLU A 375 -16.37 4.27 2.58
N GLU A 376 -15.31 3.51 2.27
CA GLU A 376 -14.48 3.73 1.09
C GLU A 376 -15.31 3.69 -0.19
N ASP A 377 -15.19 4.74 -0.99
CA ASP A 377 -15.88 4.84 -2.28
C ASP A 377 -15.19 5.82 -3.24
N THR A 378 -15.53 5.69 -4.51
CA THR A 378 -15.14 6.59 -5.60
C THR A 378 -16.32 6.70 -6.57
N ASP A 379 -16.53 7.88 -7.16
CA ASP A 379 -17.54 8.04 -8.19
C ASP A 379 -17.25 7.14 -9.40
N GLU A 380 -18.26 6.42 -9.88
CA GLU A 380 -18.11 5.49 -11.02
C GLU A 380 -17.58 6.19 -12.28
N ALA A 381 -17.90 7.48 -12.46
CA ALA A 381 -17.37 8.28 -13.55
C ALA A 381 -15.84 8.45 -13.46
N ASP A 382 -15.29 8.59 -12.25
CA ASP A 382 -13.86 8.69 -12.00
C ASP A 382 -13.17 7.32 -12.18
N LEU A 383 -13.81 6.22 -11.76
CA LEU A 383 -13.34 4.85 -12.03
C LEU A 383 -13.22 4.59 -13.55
N VAL A 384 -14.23 4.99 -14.31
CA VAL A 384 -14.23 4.86 -15.79
C VAL A 384 -13.19 5.77 -16.43
N THR A 385 -13.00 6.97 -15.90
CA THR A 385 -11.96 7.89 -16.37
C THR A 385 -10.57 7.30 -16.16
N GLY A 386 -10.28 6.77 -14.97
CA GLY A 386 -9.02 6.08 -14.66
C GLY A 386 -8.78 4.87 -15.57
N LEU A 387 -9.81 4.05 -15.81
CA LEU A 387 -9.73 2.92 -16.73
C LEU A 387 -9.33 3.35 -18.16
N LYS A 388 -9.93 4.44 -18.68
CA LYS A 388 -9.58 4.97 -20.00
C LYS A 388 -8.16 5.50 -20.07
N VAL A 389 -7.72 6.21 -19.03
CA VAL A 389 -6.32 6.68 -18.90
C VAL A 389 -5.36 5.49 -18.86
N LEU A 390 -5.66 4.45 -18.09
CA LEU A 390 -4.85 3.23 -18.03
C LEU A 390 -4.74 2.54 -19.40
N ALA A 391 -5.84 2.41 -20.14
CA ALA A 391 -5.88 1.79 -21.47
C ALA A 391 -5.07 2.58 -22.51
N ASP A 392 -5.20 3.92 -22.50
CA ASP A 392 -4.44 4.80 -23.39
C ASP A 392 -2.95 4.78 -23.03
N ALA A 393 -2.61 4.80 -21.73
CA ALA A 393 -1.22 4.71 -21.25
C ALA A 393 -0.58 3.38 -21.65
N ALA A 394 -1.29 2.26 -21.50
CA ALA A 394 -0.84 0.95 -21.96
C ALA A 394 -0.56 0.94 -23.47
N SER A 395 -1.46 1.51 -24.29
CA SER A 395 -1.27 1.63 -25.74
C SER A 395 -0.03 2.47 -26.09
N ARG A 396 0.17 3.60 -25.40
CA ARG A 396 1.31 4.53 -25.63
C ARG A 396 2.63 3.89 -25.25
N TYR A 397 2.70 3.28 -24.06
CA TYR A 397 3.91 2.65 -23.58
C TYR A 397 4.34 1.49 -24.46
N MET A 398 3.41 0.63 -24.84
CA MET A 398 3.69 -0.52 -25.70
C MET A 398 4.12 -0.10 -27.13
N ALA A 399 3.66 1.04 -27.63
CA ALA A 399 4.06 1.55 -28.94
C ALA A 399 5.54 2.01 -29.02
N VAL A 400 6.16 2.31 -27.88
CA VAL A 400 7.57 2.76 -27.82
C VAL A 400 8.53 1.68 -27.33
N THR A 401 8.00 0.60 -26.73
CA THR A 401 8.78 -0.52 -26.19
C THR A 401 8.76 -1.77 -27.08
N SER A 402 7.96 -1.76 -28.17
CA SER A 402 7.81 -2.86 -29.16
C SER A 402 8.82 -2.69 -30.35
#